data_17bcacf6321411e9d35fb0820c85536c
#
_entry.id   17bcacf6321411e9d35fb0820c85536c
#
_cell.length_a   1.000
_cell.length_b   1.000
_cell.length_c   1.000
_cell.angle_alpha   90.00
_cell.angle_beta   90.00
_cell.angle_gamma   90.00
#
_symmetry.space_group_name_H-M   'P 1'
#
loop_
_entity.id
_entity.type
_entity.pdbx_description
1 polymer ?
#
loop_
_entity_poly.entity_id
_entity_poly.type
_entity_poly.pdbx_seq_one_letter_code
_entity_poly.pdbx_strand_id
1 'polypeptide(L)'
;ILRKQTLTMQARQTFGLVRNPFTDPETSAEVFMSPDIRFARETLYQAATGSGFLALVGESGSGKSTLKDELITRINDENLPVIVVEPYTLAMAANESQGKPLRSSHIAEAIISTIQPGTGIPSSPEMRFRRLHEILKASHTAGMRHCLIIEEAHDLHRHTLKSLKRFHELKDGLSRLLSIILIGQTELEKKLRVTDASVREVVQRCDVVHLPAIADPGAYLRHRFERAGAEFNTIFTAEALDAMRESLTVSPDSRGD
;
A
#
# COMPACT_ATOMS: atom_id res chain seq x y z
N ILE A 1 16.98 -13.14 -19.55
CA ILE A 1 16.93 -13.12 -18.08
C ILE A 1 18.13 -12.32 -17.61
N LEU A 2 17.91 -11.08 -17.14
CA LEU A 2 18.96 -10.27 -16.53
C LEU A 2 19.39 -10.97 -15.24
N ARG A 3 20.64 -11.43 -15.17
CA ARG A 3 21.21 -11.97 -13.94
C ARG A 3 21.27 -10.84 -12.92
N LYS A 4 20.67 -11.01 -11.74
CA LYS A 4 20.88 -10.11 -10.60
C LYS A 4 22.37 -10.15 -10.24
N GLN A 5 23.13 -9.15 -10.65
CA GLN A 5 24.52 -8.99 -10.26
C GLN A 5 24.57 -8.11 -9.01
N THR A 6 25.25 -8.60 -7.99
CA THR A 6 25.50 -7.81 -6.78
C THR A 6 26.47 -6.68 -7.10
N LEU A 7 26.16 -5.47 -6.68
CA LEU A 7 27.08 -4.34 -6.82
C LEU A 7 28.33 -4.58 -5.96
N THR A 8 29.48 -4.82 -6.63
CA THR A 8 30.74 -5.13 -5.94
C THR A 8 31.30 -3.90 -5.21
N MET A 9 32.17 -4.12 -4.21
CA MET A 9 32.89 -3.02 -3.53
C MET A 9 33.72 -2.19 -4.52
N GLN A 10 34.37 -2.84 -5.48
CA GLN A 10 35.13 -2.17 -6.52
C GLN A 10 34.27 -1.26 -7.39
N ALA A 11 33.10 -1.73 -7.81
CA ALA A 11 32.14 -0.92 -8.57
C ALA A 11 31.66 0.29 -7.75
N ARG A 12 31.36 0.10 -6.46
CA ARG A 12 30.99 1.22 -5.58
C ARG A 12 32.09 2.28 -5.50
N GLN A 13 33.33 1.88 -5.31
CA GLN A 13 34.47 2.80 -5.25
C GLN A 13 34.68 3.52 -6.59
N THR A 14 34.59 2.81 -7.72
CA THR A 14 34.77 3.39 -9.06
C THR A 14 33.71 4.46 -9.34
N PHE A 15 32.47 4.26 -8.92
CA PHE A 15 31.35 5.19 -9.17
C PHE A 15 31.05 6.13 -7.99
N GLY A 16 31.90 6.17 -6.96
CA GLY A 16 31.72 7.05 -5.80
C GLY A 16 30.50 6.76 -4.95
N LEU A 17 29.98 5.51 -5.00
CA LEU A 17 28.75 5.11 -4.32
C LEU A 17 29.03 4.79 -2.84
N VAL A 18 28.43 5.53 -1.93
CA VAL A 18 28.47 5.27 -0.48
C VAL A 18 27.62 4.06 -0.14
N ARG A 19 26.51 3.86 -0.84
CA ARG A 19 25.59 2.73 -0.66
C ARG A 19 25.05 2.22 -2.00
N ASN A 20 24.33 1.12 -1.97
CA ASN A 20 23.69 0.60 -3.17
C ASN A 20 22.48 1.47 -3.55
N PRO A 21 22.42 2.09 -4.75
CA PRO A 21 21.30 2.92 -5.17
C PRO A 21 20.00 2.13 -5.40
N PHE A 22 20.05 0.80 -5.46
CA PHE A 22 18.91 -0.06 -5.75
C PHE A 22 18.30 -0.72 -4.50
N THR A 23 18.76 -0.36 -3.29
CA THR A 23 18.13 -0.80 -2.04
C THR A 23 16.81 -0.06 -1.83
N ASP A 24 15.88 -0.68 -1.10
CA ASP A 24 14.64 -0.02 -0.72
C ASP A 24 14.90 1.25 0.11
N PRO A 25 14.06 2.27 0.02
CA PRO A 25 14.19 3.47 0.82
C PRO A 25 13.97 3.15 2.31
N GLU A 26 14.85 3.68 3.17
CA GLU A 26 14.78 3.51 4.62
C GLU A 26 14.12 4.72 5.31
N THR A 27 14.02 5.84 4.61
CA THR A 27 13.43 7.09 5.12
C THR A 27 12.49 7.72 4.09
N SER A 28 11.51 8.50 4.54
CA SER A 28 10.60 9.24 3.65
C SER A 28 11.34 10.15 2.66
N ALA A 29 12.51 10.69 3.05
CA ALA A 29 13.33 11.52 2.18
C ALA A 29 13.98 10.77 1.02
N GLU A 30 14.04 9.44 1.09
CA GLU A 30 14.61 8.57 0.04
C GLU A 30 13.58 8.12 -0.99
N VAL A 31 12.30 8.31 -0.69
CA VAL A 31 11.22 8.00 -1.62
C VAL A 31 11.23 9.02 -2.76
N PHE A 32 11.29 8.53 -3.99
CA PHE A 32 11.20 9.38 -5.17
C PHE A 32 9.80 10.00 -5.28
N MET A 33 9.73 11.31 -5.45
CA MET A 33 8.47 12.06 -5.44
C MET A 33 8.16 12.69 -6.81
N SER A 34 7.58 11.89 -7.71
CA SER A 34 6.90 12.46 -8.89
C SER A 34 5.58 13.17 -8.49
N PRO A 35 4.98 13.98 -9.36
CA PRO A 35 3.67 14.58 -9.09
C PRO A 35 2.60 13.55 -8.72
N ASP A 36 2.53 12.42 -9.44
CA ASP A 36 1.56 11.35 -9.20
C ASP A 36 1.79 10.64 -7.86
N ILE A 37 3.07 10.35 -7.55
CA ILE A 37 3.46 9.74 -6.26
C ILE A 37 3.13 10.69 -5.11
N ARG A 38 3.37 11.99 -5.28
CA ARG A 38 3.03 13.01 -4.27
C ARG A 38 1.52 13.09 -4.05
N PHE A 39 0.74 13.08 -5.12
CA PHE A 39 -0.72 13.06 -5.04
C PHE A 39 -1.22 11.82 -4.31
N ALA A 40 -0.74 10.63 -4.69
CA ALA A 40 -1.11 9.38 -4.03
C ALA A 40 -0.73 9.37 -2.55
N ARG A 41 0.47 9.84 -2.21
CA ARG A 41 0.97 9.97 -0.84
C ARG A 41 0.06 10.83 0.04
N GLU A 42 -0.29 12.03 -0.44
CA GLU A 42 -1.14 12.95 0.33
C GLU A 42 -2.58 12.43 0.43
N THR A 43 -3.09 11.76 -0.60
CA THR A 43 -4.42 11.15 -0.56
C THR A 43 -4.47 9.97 0.43
N LEU A 44 -3.44 9.14 0.48
CA LEU A 44 -3.29 8.08 1.49
C LEU A 44 -3.27 8.66 2.90
N TYR A 45 -2.49 9.72 3.12
CA TYR A 45 -2.39 10.39 4.41
C TYR A 45 -3.74 10.97 4.86
N GLN A 46 -4.47 11.65 3.97
CA GLN A 46 -5.80 12.18 4.26
C GLN A 46 -6.80 11.07 4.55
N ALA A 47 -6.74 9.95 3.83
CA ALA A 47 -7.60 8.81 4.08
C ALA A 47 -7.31 8.18 5.45
N ALA A 48 -6.03 7.98 5.81
CA ALA A 48 -5.63 7.36 7.06
C ALA A 48 -5.96 8.22 8.29
N THR A 49 -5.71 9.53 8.20
CA THR A 49 -5.94 10.47 9.31
C THR A 49 -7.39 10.96 9.40
N GLY A 50 -8.17 10.76 8.35
CA GLY A 50 -9.58 11.09 8.28
C GLY A 50 -10.51 9.90 8.52
N SER A 51 -11.54 9.82 7.73
CA SER A 51 -12.50 8.70 7.74
C SER A 51 -12.66 8.15 6.31
N GLY A 52 -11.57 8.11 5.56
CA GLY A 52 -11.55 7.74 4.15
C GLY A 52 -11.78 6.25 3.90
N PHE A 53 -12.29 5.95 2.72
CA PHE A 53 -12.26 4.62 2.14
C PHE A 53 -11.60 4.75 0.78
N LEU A 54 -10.37 4.23 0.64
CA LEU A 54 -9.51 4.45 -0.51
C LEU A 54 -9.01 3.13 -1.08
N ALA A 55 -8.89 3.05 -2.39
CA ALA A 55 -8.17 1.99 -3.08
C ALA A 55 -6.98 2.60 -3.85
N LEU A 56 -5.76 2.22 -3.50
CA LEU A 56 -4.54 2.51 -4.25
C LEU A 56 -4.29 1.38 -5.24
N VAL A 57 -4.36 1.69 -6.52
CA VAL A 57 -4.26 0.72 -7.60
C VAL A 57 -3.06 1.05 -8.49
N GLY A 58 -2.32 0.04 -8.90
CA GLY A 58 -1.20 0.19 -9.84
C GLY A 58 -0.59 -1.16 -10.17
N GLU A 59 0.22 -1.20 -11.22
CA GLU A 59 0.92 -2.41 -11.65
C GLU A 59 1.92 -2.91 -10.61
N SER A 60 2.34 -4.17 -10.73
CA SER A 60 3.42 -4.71 -9.90
C SER A 60 4.68 -3.85 -10.07
N GLY A 61 5.35 -3.52 -8.95
CA GLY A 61 6.55 -2.68 -8.98
C GLY A 61 6.31 -1.16 -9.10
N SER A 62 5.05 -0.68 -9.12
CA SER A 62 4.75 0.77 -9.20
C SER A 62 5.08 1.56 -7.92
N GLY A 63 5.48 0.90 -6.82
CA GLY A 63 5.84 1.56 -5.57
C GLY A 63 4.70 1.66 -4.54
N LYS A 64 3.61 0.90 -4.70
CA LYS A 64 2.47 0.91 -3.75
C LYS A 64 2.88 0.56 -2.32
N SER A 65 3.64 -0.51 -2.14
CA SER A 65 4.13 -0.92 -0.81
C SER A 65 5.07 0.11 -0.22
N THR A 66 5.93 0.73 -1.05
CA THR A 66 6.78 1.84 -0.62
C THR A 66 5.97 3.02 -0.09
N LEU A 67 4.87 3.39 -0.74
CA LEU A 67 3.98 4.45 -0.26
C LEU A 67 3.22 4.07 1.00
N LYS A 68 2.86 2.79 1.18
CA LYS A 68 2.28 2.29 2.42
C LYS A 68 3.27 2.41 3.58
N ASP A 69 4.49 1.95 3.36
CA ASP A 69 5.54 1.99 4.40
C ASP A 69 5.92 3.44 4.76
N GLU A 70 5.94 4.33 3.76
CA GLU A 70 6.14 5.76 3.96
C GLU A 70 4.99 6.38 4.78
N LEU A 71 3.74 6.02 4.49
CA LEU A 71 2.58 6.47 5.28
C LEU A 71 2.72 6.05 6.75
N ILE A 72 3.06 4.80 7.01
CA ILE A 72 3.24 4.28 8.37
C ILE A 72 4.40 4.99 9.08
N THR A 73 5.52 5.18 8.39
CA THR A 73 6.68 5.92 8.90
C THR A 73 6.28 7.35 9.26
N ARG A 74 5.57 8.04 8.37
CA ARG A 74 5.11 9.41 8.60
C ARG A 74 4.15 9.51 9.81
N ILE A 75 3.21 8.58 9.95
CA ILE A 75 2.31 8.52 11.10
C ILE A 75 3.09 8.41 12.41
N ASN A 76 4.14 7.58 12.42
CA ASN A 76 4.99 7.38 13.59
C ASN A 76 5.88 8.61 13.87
N ASP A 77 6.53 9.17 12.86
CA ASP A 77 7.45 10.31 12.99
C ASP A 77 6.71 11.58 13.44
N GLU A 78 5.50 11.81 12.92
CA GLU A 78 4.65 12.92 13.31
C GLU A 78 3.89 12.65 14.63
N ASN A 79 4.06 11.48 15.24
CA ASN A 79 3.34 11.03 16.45
C ASN A 79 1.82 11.22 16.35
N LEU A 80 1.25 10.89 15.20
CA LEU A 80 -0.18 11.04 14.99
C LEU A 80 -0.97 10.00 15.79
N PRO A 81 -2.14 10.37 16.34
CA PRO A 81 -2.97 9.46 17.12
C PRO A 81 -3.74 8.48 16.17
N VAL A 82 -3.02 7.76 15.33
CA VAL A 82 -3.58 6.81 14.35
C VAL A 82 -3.02 5.42 14.62
N ILE A 83 -3.90 4.49 14.93
CA ILE A 83 -3.56 3.06 15.03
C ILE A 83 -3.74 2.43 13.66
N VAL A 84 -2.63 2.00 13.06
CA VAL A 84 -2.65 1.25 11.80
C VAL A 84 -2.87 -0.22 12.09
N VAL A 85 -3.82 -0.82 11.39
CA VAL A 85 -4.15 -2.25 11.48
C VAL A 85 -3.87 -2.89 10.12
N GLU A 86 -2.92 -3.81 10.09
CA GLU A 86 -2.59 -4.62 8.91
C GLU A 86 -2.96 -6.09 9.22
N PRO A 87 -4.06 -6.62 8.65
CA PRO A 87 -4.38 -8.04 8.81
C PRO A 87 -3.26 -8.92 8.23
N TYR A 88 -2.85 -9.93 8.98
CA TYR A 88 -1.76 -10.81 8.57
C TYR A 88 -2.19 -11.71 7.41
N THR A 89 -1.77 -11.39 6.20
CA THR A 89 -2.09 -12.16 4.99
C THR A 89 -1.16 -13.36 4.78
N LEU A 90 0.06 -13.35 5.33
CA LEU A 90 1.05 -14.42 5.18
C LEU A 90 0.58 -15.77 5.73
N ALA A 91 -0.21 -15.79 6.80
CA ALA A 91 -0.79 -17.04 7.32
C ALA A 91 -1.84 -17.65 6.38
N MET A 92 -2.27 -16.89 5.36
CA MET A 92 -3.25 -17.33 4.36
C MET A 92 -2.59 -17.92 3.12
N ALA A 93 -1.33 -17.55 2.85
CA ALA A 93 -0.52 -18.08 1.76
C ALA A 93 0.19 -19.40 2.13
N ALA A 94 0.12 -19.87 3.38
CA ALA A 94 0.87 -21.03 3.87
C ALA A 94 0.35 -22.40 3.35
N ASN A 95 -0.74 -22.42 2.56
CA ASN A 95 -1.19 -23.62 1.85
C ASN A 95 -1.11 -23.36 0.34
N GLU A 96 -0.05 -23.80 -0.28
CA GLU A 96 0.27 -23.62 -1.71
C GLU A 96 -0.79 -24.12 -2.71
N SER A 97 -1.79 -24.87 -2.30
CA SER A 97 -2.85 -25.36 -3.20
C SER A 97 -4.24 -24.76 -2.98
N GLN A 98 -4.51 -24.11 -1.84
CA GLN A 98 -5.77 -23.41 -1.55
C GLN A 98 -5.55 -22.37 -0.45
N GLY A 99 -4.97 -21.21 -0.79
CA GLY A 99 -4.86 -20.10 0.14
C GLY A 99 -6.21 -19.75 0.75
N LYS A 100 -6.30 -19.69 2.08
CA LYS A 100 -7.56 -19.30 2.74
C LYS A 100 -7.79 -17.81 2.51
N PRO A 101 -8.87 -17.40 1.85
CA PRO A 101 -9.12 -15.98 1.60
C PRO A 101 -9.31 -15.21 2.91
N LEU A 102 -8.84 -13.97 2.95
CA LEU A 102 -9.08 -13.06 4.07
C LEU A 102 -10.60 -12.90 4.26
N ARG A 103 -11.10 -13.27 5.44
CA ARG A 103 -12.52 -13.17 5.79
C ARG A 103 -12.77 -11.99 6.73
N SER A 104 -13.99 -11.52 6.78
CA SER A 104 -14.41 -10.46 7.71
C SER A 104 -14.12 -10.79 9.18
N SER A 105 -14.17 -12.08 9.56
CA SER A 105 -13.78 -12.53 10.90
C SER A 105 -12.32 -12.25 11.21
N HIS A 106 -11.42 -12.55 10.28
CA HIS A 106 -9.98 -12.33 10.45
C HIS A 106 -9.65 -10.82 10.52
N ILE A 107 -10.36 -10.00 9.74
CA ILE A 107 -10.22 -8.53 9.82
C ILE A 107 -10.65 -8.04 11.20
N ALA A 108 -11.79 -8.51 11.71
CA ALA A 108 -12.27 -8.15 13.05
C ALA A 108 -11.28 -8.59 14.14
N GLU A 109 -10.74 -9.80 14.03
CA GLU A 109 -9.71 -10.32 14.93
C GLU A 109 -8.43 -9.46 14.91
N ALA A 110 -7.95 -9.10 13.72
CA ALA A 110 -6.79 -8.26 13.57
C ALA A 110 -7.00 -6.89 14.23
N ILE A 111 -8.15 -6.25 14.02
CA ILE A 111 -8.46 -4.95 14.64
C ILE A 111 -8.49 -5.08 16.17
N ILE A 112 -9.19 -6.10 16.70
CA ILE A 112 -9.28 -6.33 18.15
C ILE A 112 -7.88 -6.54 18.75
N SER A 113 -7.08 -7.43 18.15
CA SER A 113 -5.75 -7.79 18.65
C SER A 113 -4.76 -6.62 18.58
N THR A 114 -4.88 -5.76 17.56
CA THR A 114 -4.00 -4.58 17.42
C THR A 114 -4.34 -3.49 18.43
N ILE A 115 -5.62 -3.21 18.63
CA ILE A 115 -6.04 -2.12 19.53
C ILE A 115 -5.96 -2.57 21.01
N GLN A 116 -6.28 -3.83 21.30
CA GLN A 116 -6.28 -4.37 22.66
C GLN A 116 -5.57 -5.75 22.69
N PRO A 117 -4.23 -5.76 22.68
CA PRO A 117 -3.45 -7.00 22.74
C PRO A 117 -3.78 -7.84 23.98
N GLY A 118 -3.79 -9.16 23.81
CA GLY A 118 -4.07 -10.11 24.92
C GLY A 118 -5.53 -10.26 25.29
N THR A 119 -6.45 -9.54 24.66
CA THR A 119 -7.89 -9.73 24.86
C THR A 119 -8.38 -11.00 24.18
N GLY A 120 -9.20 -11.80 24.87
CA GLY A 120 -9.85 -12.97 24.30
C GLY A 120 -10.80 -12.57 23.16
N ILE A 121 -10.68 -13.27 22.04
CA ILE A 121 -11.53 -13.06 20.87
C ILE A 121 -12.77 -13.95 20.97
N PRO A 122 -13.99 -13.39 20.98
CA PRO A 122 -15.21 -14.19 21.04
C PRO A 122 -15.33 -15.12 19.83
N SER A 123 -15.71 -16.37 20.06
CA SER A 123 -15.96 -17.35 18.99
C SER A 123 -17.20 -17.03 18.17
N SER A 124 -18.26 -16.51 18.81
CA SER A 124 -19.47 -16.08 18.13
C SER A 124 -19.21 -14.86 17.25
N PRO A 125 -19.57 -14.87 15.96
CA PRO A 125 -19.43 -13.72 15.07
C PRO A 125 -20.13 -12.46 15.60
N GLU A 126 -21.33 -12.60 16.15
CA GLU A 126 -22.08 -11.47 16.69
C GLU A 126 -21.36 -10.83 17.88
N MET A 127 -20.91 -11.64 18.83
CA MET A 127 -20.16 -11.15 20.00
C MET A 127 -18.83 -10.51 19.59
N ARG A 128 -18.18 -11.08 18.56
CA ARG A 128 -16.93 -10.53 18.01
C ARG A 128 -17.13 -9.14 17.40
N PHE A 129 -18.18 -8.94 16.59
CA PHE A 129 -18.47 -7.63 16.01
C PHE A 129 -18.95 -6.62 17.05
N ARG A 130 -19.69 -7.05 18.08
CA ARG A 130 -20.04 -6.20 19.23
C ARG A 130 -18.78 -5.74 19.95
N ARG A 131 -17.89 -6.67 20.28
CA ARG A 131 -16.63 -6.39 20.95
C ARG A 131 -15.73 -5.45 20.13
N LEU A 132 -15.65 -5.69 18.83
CA LEU A 132 -14.96 -4.81 17.90
C LEU A 132 -15.47 -3.36 18.00
N HIS A 133 -16.79 -3.18 17.94
CA HIS A 133 -17.40 -1.85 18.00
C HIS A 133 -17.12 -1.15 19.34
N GLU A 134 -17.23 -1.88 20.47
CA GLU A 134 -16.93 -1.36 21.79
C GLU A 134 -15.48 -0.90 21.91
N ILE A 135 -14.52 -1.70 21.43
CA ILE A 135 -13.09 -1.39 21.45
C ILE A 135 -12.79 -0.16 20.59
N LEU A 136 -13.31 -0.11 19.37
CA LEU A 136 -13.14 1.05 18.49
C LEU A 136 -13.70 2.33 19.11
N LYS A 137 -14.89 2.26 19.74
CA LYS A 137 -15.47 3.42 20.45
C LYS A 137 -14.62 3.88 21.62
N ALA A 138 -14.21 2.96 22.48
CA ALA A 138 -13.40 3.28 23.65
C ALA A 138 -12.07 3.92 23.22
N SER A 139 -11.40 3.38 22.21
CA SER A 139 -10.17 3.92 21.67
C SER A 139 -10.37 5.28 20.99
N HIS A 140 -11.48 5.46 20.27
CA HIS A 140 -11.84 6.74 19.67
C HIS A 140 -12.11 7.83 20.72
N THR A 141 -12.81 7.47 21.79
CA THR A 141 -13.05 8.38 22.93
C THR A 141 -11.75 8.78 23.62
N ALA A 142 -10.74 7.92 23.60
CA ALA A 142 -9.38 8.24 24.07
C ALA A 142 -8.58 9.11 23.08
N GLY A 143 -9.16 9.55 21.97
CA GLY A 143 -8.55 10.42 20.97
C GLY A 143 -7.85 9.71 19.84
N MET A 144 -7.89 8.37 19.79
CA MET A 144 -7.24 7.60 18.72
C MET A 144 -8.11 7.47 17.48
N ARG A 145 -7.49 7.44 16.31
CA ARG A 145 -8.09 7.08 15.03
C ARG A 145 -7.61 5.70 14.61
N HIS A 146 -8.33 5.04 13.73
CA HIS A 146 -7.97 3.70 13.28
C HIS A 146 -7.97 3.64 11.76
N CYS A 147 -6.90 3.07 11.20
CA CYS A 147 -6.74 2.88 9.77
C CYS A 147 -6.47 1.39 9.47
N LEU A 148 -7.39 0.76 8.75
CA LEU A 148 -7.24 -0.60 8.25
C LEU A 148 -6.57 -0.54 6.87
N ILE A 149 -5.39 -1.16 6.74
CA ILE A 149 -4.69 -1.29 5.46
C ILE A 149 -4.70 -2.75 5.03
N ILE A 150 -5.16 -3.03 3.82
CA ILE A 150 -5.17 -4.37 3.26
C ILE A 150 -4.36 -4.36 1.97
N GLU A 151 -3.20 -5.03 1.98
CA GLU A 151 -2.41 -5.29 0.78
C GLU A 151 -2.98 -6.47 -0.01
N GLU A 152 -2.57 -6.58 -1.28
CA GLU A 152 -3.04 -7.59 -2.23
C GLU A 152 -4.58 -7.69 -2.27
N ALA A 153 -5.24 -6.53 -2.12
CA ALA A 153 -6.70 -6.46 -2.04
C ALA A 153 -7.41 -6.96 -3.31
N HIS A 154 -6.68 -7.12 -4.41
CA HIS A 154 -7.18 -7.75 -5.63
C HIS A 154 -7.51 -9.24 -5.43
N ASP A 155 -6.94 -9.91 -4.41
CA ASP A 155 -7.26 -11.30 -4.08
C ASP A 155 -8.46 -11.44 -3.14
N LEU A 156 -8.97 -10.32 -2.59
CA LEU A 156 -10.13 -10.34 -1.73
C LEU A 156 -11.35 -10.95 -2.43
N HIS A 157 -12.02 -11.85 -1.71
CA HIS A 157 -13.28 -12.40 -2.16
C HIS A 157 -14.39 -11.33 -2.12
N ARG A 158 -15.36 -11.38 -3.04
CA ARG A 158 -16.47 -10.43 -3.12
C ARG A 158 -17.22 -10.25 -1.78
N HIS A 159 -17.42 -11.34 -1.02
CA HIS A 159 -18.07 -11.25 0.29
C HIS A 159 -17.25 -10.46 1.32
N THR A 160 -15.93 -10.52 1.26
CA THR A 160 -15.06 -9.72 2.12
C THR A 160 -15.15 -8.25 1.73
N LEU A 161 -15.09 -7.93 0.43
CA LEU A 161 -15.28 -6.56 -0.05
C LEU A 161 -16.62 -5.95 0.41
N LYS A 162 -17.73 -6.70 0.31
CA LYS A 162 -19.02 -6.26 0.86
C LYS A 162 -18.97 -5.99 2.36
N SER A 163 -18.26 -6.83 3.10
CA SER A 163 -18.14 -6.67 4.54
C SER A 163 -17.36 -5.41 4.91
N LEU A 164 -16.40 -4.96 4.09
CA LEU A 164 -15.63 -3.73 4.34
C LEU A 164 -16.52 -2.49 4.43
N LYS A 165 -17.60 -2.42 3.66
CA LYS A 165 -18.62 -1.36 3.83
C LYS A 165 -19.12 -1.30 5.27
N ARG A 166 -19.46 -2.46 5.86
CA ARG A 166 -20.00 -2.53 7.23
C ARG A 166 -18.96 -2.09 8.26
N PHE A 167 -17.70 -2.42 8.06
CA PHE A 167 -16.61 -1.92 8.90
C PHE A 167 -16.48 -0.39 8.80
N HIS A 168 -16.53 0.16 7.58
CA HIS A 168 -16.45 1.60 7.36
C HIS A 168 -17.69 2.35 7.87
N GLU A 169 -18.83 1.68 8.02
CA GLU A 169 -20.07 2.24 8.58
C GLU A 169 -20.12 2.23 10.11
N LEU A 170 -19.13 1.65 10.78
CA LEU A 170 -19.04 1.72 12.24
C LEU A 170 -18.85 3.18 12.67
N LYS A 171 -19.71 3.63 13.57
CA LYS A 171 -19.75 5.03 14.00
C LYS A 171 -19.91 5.15 15.51
N ASP A 172 -19.44 6.28 16.02
CA ASP A 172 -19.87 6.83 17.29
C ASP A 172 -20.48 8.22 17.05
N GLY A 173 -21.79 8.32 17.19
CA GLY A 173 -22.53 9.50 16.74
C GLY A 173 -22.35 9.74 15.22
N LEU A 174 -21.83 10.91 14.86
CA LEU A 174 -21.54 11.28 13.47
C LEU A 174 -20.15 10.86 13.01
N SER A 175 -19.27 10.49 13.94
CA SER A 175 -17.86 10.15 13.64
C SER A 175 -17.72 8.70 13.20
N ARG A 176 -17.04 8.47 12.06
CA ARG A 176 -16.64 7.13 11.64
C ARG A 176 -15.46 6.68 12.48
N LEU A 177 -15.46 5.40 12.86
CA LEU A 177 -14.45 4.83 13.75
C LEU A 177 -13.27 4.21 13.01
N LEU A 178 -13.40 3.94 11.71
CA LEU A 178 -12.41 3.23 10.93
C LEU A 178 -12.29 3.83 9.53
N SER A 179 -11.08 4.19 9.13
CA SER A 179 -10.71 4.41 7.74
C SER A 179 -10.22 3.11 7.11
N ILE A 180 -10.32 2.96 5.79
CA ILE A 180 -9.93 1.76 5.07
C ILE A 180 -9.10 2.13 3.85
N ILE A 181 -7.93 1.52 3.72
CA ILE A 181 -7.06 1.63 2.55
C ILE A 181 -6.88 0.23 1.96
N LEU A 182 -7.25 0.08 0.70
CA LEU A 182 -7.02 -1.12 -0.08
C LEU A 182 -5.85 -0.87 -1.02
N ILE A 183 -4.89 -1.78 -1.06
CA ILE A 183 -3.75 -1.70 -1.96
C ILE A 183 -3.77 -2.92 -2.86
N GLY A 184 -3.73 -2.73 -4.17
CA GLY A 184 -3.82 -3.85 -5.10
C GLY A 184 -3.38 -3.52 -6.52
N GLN A 185 -3.40 -4.54 -7.37
CA GLN A 185 -3.13 -4.41 -8.80
C GLN A 185 -4.38 -3.95 -9.54
N THR A 186 -4.28 -3.75 -10.84
CA THR A 186 -5.37 -3.25 -11.70
C THR A 186 -6.63 -4.13 -11.67
N GLU A 187 -6.48 -5.41 -11.31
CA GLU A 187 -7.60 -6.33 -11.06
C GLU A 187 -8.53 -5.86 -9.93
N LEU A 188 -7.97 -5.16 -8.93
CA LEU A 188 -8.79 -4.58 -7.86
C LEU A 188 -9.78 -3.56 -8.42
N GLU A 189 -9.33 -2.71 -9.31
CA GLU A 189 -10.22 -1.73 -9.95
C GLU A 189 -11.32 -2.42 -10.76
N LYS A 190 -10.98 -3.47 -11.52
CA LYS A 190 -11.98 -4.26 -12.25
C LYS A 190 -13.02 -4.84 -11.31
N LYS A 191 -12.60 -5.34 -10.13
CA LYS A 191 -13.51 -5.83 -9.09
C LYS A 191 -14.40 -4.73 -8.51
N LEU A 192 -13.86 -3.52 -8.34
CA LEU A 192 -14.59 -2.36 -7.85
C LEU A 192 -15.52 -1.74 -8.91
N ARG A 193 -15.23 -1.88 -10.20
CA ARG A 193 -16.08 -1.40 -11.31
C ARG A 193 -17.23 -2.35 -11.66
N VAL A 194 -17.27 -3.57 -11.15
CA VAL A 194 -18.32 -4.54 -11.50
C VAL A 194 -19.68 -3.99 -11.08
N THR A 195 -20.58 -3.92 -12.06
CA THR A 195 -21.97 -3.45 -11.97
C THR A 195 -22.90 -4.30 -11.08
N ASP A 196 -22.35 -5.27 -10.36
CA ASP A 196 -23.09 -6.07 -9.38
C ASP A 196 -23.60 -5.14 -8.27
N ALA A 197 -24.90 -5.10 -8.09
CA ALA A 197 -25.58 -4.31 -7.05
C ALA A 197 -24.96 -4.52 -5.67
N SER A 198 -24.37 -5.68 -5.44
CA SER A 198 -23.75 -6.05 -4.17
C SER A 198 -22.41 -5.36 -3.87
N VAL A 199 -21.66 -4.92 -4.89
CA VAL A 199 -20.39 -4.21 -4.75
C VAL A 199 -20.60 -2.69 -4.96
N ARG A 200 -21.67 -2.30 -5.65
CA ARG A 200 -21.99 -0.89 -5.95
C ARG A 200 -21.92 0.02 -4.73
N GLU A 201 -22.39 -0.44 -3.59
CA GLU A 201 -22.40 0.35 -2.36
C GLU A 201 -20.99 0.54 -1.75
N VAL A 202 -20.06 -0.37 -2.02
CA VAL A 202 -18.63 -0.21 -1.67
C VAL A 202 -18.00 0.81 -2.61
N VAL A 203 -18.24 0.65 -3.91
CA VAL A 203 -17.69 1.51 -4.97
C VAL A 203 -18.09 2.97 -4.77
N GLN A 204 -19.34 3.24 -4.38
CA GLN A 204 -19.82 4.62 -4.13
C GLN A 204 -19.14 5.32 -2.95
N ARG A 205 -18.40 4.58 -2.12
CA ARG A 205 -17.72 5.10 -0.92
C ARG A 205 -16.22 4.98 -0.98
N CYS A 206 -15.70 4.27 -1.96
CA CYS A 206 -14.29 4.01 -2.13
C CYS A 206 -13.73 4.88 -3.23
N ASP A 207 -12.89 5.81 -2.87
CA ASP A 207 -12.14 6.60 -3.83
C ASP A 207 -11.04 5.72 -4.43
N VAL A 208 -10.81 5.83 -5.74
CA VAL A 208 -9.77 5.04 -6.42
C VAL A 208 -8.67 5.98 -6.87
N VAL A 209 -7.46 5.71 -6.40
CA VAL A 209 -6.24 6.42 -6.80
C VAL A 209 -5.36 5.49 -7.61
N HIS A 210 -5.01 5.91 -8.81
CA HIS A 210 -4.09 5.19 -9.67
C HIS A 210 -2.66 5.64 -9.43
N LEU A 211 -1.77 4.68 -9.22
CA LEU A 211 -0.33 4.90 -9.19
C LEU A 211 0.24 4.39 -10.52
N PRO A 212 0.50 5.28 -11.48
CA PRO A 212 1.06 4.89 -12.76
C PRO A 212 2.53 4.44 -12.60
N ALA A 213 3.05 3.80 -13.62
CA ALA A 213 4.49 3.59 -13.75
C ALA A 213 5.22 4.94 -13.74
N ILE A 214 6.47 4.96 -13.28
CA ILE A 214 7.30 6.16 -13.25
C ILE A 214 7.48 6.69 -14.68
N ALA A 215 6.95 7.88 -14.95
CA ALA A 215 6.95 8.49 -16.27
C ALA A 215 8.36 8.92 -16.73
N ASP A 216 9.23 9.33 -15.80
CA ASP A 216 10.62 9.69 -16.09
C ASP A 216 11.60 8.78 -15.34
N PRO A 217 12.03 7.66 -15.97
CA PRO A 217 13.05 6.78 -15.40
C PRO A 217 14.39 7.48 -15.15
N GLY A 218 14.74 8.49 -15.96
CA GLY A 218 15.97 9.25 -15.80
C GLY A 218 15.97 10.08 -14.50
N ALA A 219 14.88 10.77 -14.22
CA ALA A 219 14.71 11.50 -12.95
C ALA A 219 14.71 10.56 -11.74
N TYR A 220 14.07 9.39 -11.87
CA TYR A 220 14.11 8.36 -10.82
C TYR A 220 15.54 7.87 -10.56
N LEU A 221 16.29 7.50 -11.60
CA LEU A 221 17.66 7.04 -11.47
C LEU A 221 18.56 8.13 -10.87
N ARG A 222 18.41 9.37 -11.34
CA ARG A 222 19.14 10.52 -10.79
C ARG A 222 18.94 10.62 -9.29
N HIS A 223 17.68 10.62 -8.84
CA HIS A 223 17.35 10.67 -7.43
C HIS A 223 18.01 9.53 -6.63
N ARG A 224 17.97 8.29 -7.16
CA ARG A 224 18.56 7.11 -6.51
C ARG A 224 20.08 7.19 -6.39
N PHE A 225 20.77 7.59 -7.46
CA PHE A 225 22.22 7.65 -7.50
C PHE A 225 22.79 8.83 -6.71
N GLU A 226 22.18 10.02 -6.80
CA GLU A 226 22.57 11.19 -6.01
C GLU A 226 22.44 10.91 -4.50
N ARG A 227 21.39 10.23 -4.07
CA ARG A 227 21.23 9.80 -2.69
C ARG A 227 22.19 8.67 -2.27
N ALA A 228 22.72 7.95 -3.23
CA ALA A 228 23.80 6.99 -2.98
C ALA A 228 25.19 7.64 -2.96
N GLY A 229 25.28 8.97 -3.10
CA GLY A 229 26.50 9.76 -3.05
C GLY A 229 27.21 9.91 -4.37
N ALA A 230 26.63 9.46 -5.48
CA ALA A 230 27.25 9.53 -6.79
C ALA A 230 26.86 10.81 -7.56
N GLU A 231 27.78 11.31 -8.36
CA GLU A 231 27.49 12.35 -9.34
C GLU A 231 26.85 11.71 -10.59
N PHE A 232 25.55 11.85 -10.74
CA PHE A 232 24.76 11.13 -11.73
C PHE A 232 25.27 11.28 -13.17
N ASN A 233 25.64 12.52 -13.58
CA ASN A 233 26.10 12.81 -14.94
C ASN A 233 27.47 12.20 -15.28
N THR A 234 28.22 11.73 -14.30
CA THR A 234 29.48 11.00 -14.54
C THR A 234 29.24 9.54 -14.85
N ILE A 235 28.05 9.02 -14.50
CA ILE A 235 27.68 7.60 -14.67
C ILE A 235 26.81 7.39 -15.91
N PHE A 236 25.87 8.30 -16.16
CA PHE A 236 24.91 8.19 -17.25
C PHE A 236 25.06 9.34 -18.24
N THR A 237 25.24 9.00 -19.51
CA THR A 237 25.15 9.96 -20.61
C THR A 237 23.69 10.17 -21.05
N ALA A 238 23.42 11.25 -21.77
CA ALA A 238 22.07 11.51 -22.31
C ALA A 238 21.61 10.39 -23.24
N GLU A 239 22.51 9.91 -24.11
CA GLU A 239 22.22 8.81 -25.05
C GLU A 239 21.88 7.50 -24.33
N ALA A 240 22.56 7.22 -23.20
CA ALA A 240 22.26 6.03 -22.39
C ALA A 240 20.85 6.11 -21.78
N LEU A 241 20.44 7.29 -21.31
CA LEU A 241 19.09 7.51 -20.76
C LEU A 241 18.02 7.42 -21.84
N ASP A 242 18.29 7.93 -23.04
CA ASP A 242 17.35 7.82 -24.17
C ASP A 242 17.19 6.39 -24.62
N ALA A 243 18.27 5.63 -24.75
CA ALA A 243 18.22 4.19 -25.04
C ALA A 243 17.45 3.40 -23.97
N MET A 244 17.58 3.75 -22.70
CA MET A 244 16.78 3.15 -21.62
C MET A 244 15.30 3.49 -21.77
N ARG A 245 14.95 4.75 -22.04
CA ARG A 245 13.55 5.15 -22.26
C ARG A 245 12.94 4.37 -23.41
N GLU A 246 13.63 4.28 -24.55
CA GLU A 246 13.18 3.51 -25.72
C GLU A 246 12.94 2.03 -25.36
N SER A 247 13.87 1.41 -24.63
CA SER A 247 13.75 -0.01 -24.26
C SER A 247 12.61 -0.29 -23.28
N LEU A 248 12.25 0.68 -22.44
CA LEU A 248 11.15 0.55 -21.47
C LEU A 248 9.78 0.86 -22.08
N THR A 249 9.73 1.62 -23.20
CA THR A 249 8.48 1.99 -23.88
C THR A 249 8.06 0.99 -24.94
N VAL A 250 8.92 0.05 -25.33
CA VAL A 250 8.58 -1.01 -26.29
C VAL A 250 7.59 -1.98 -25.66
N SER A 251 6.35 -1.94 -26.12
CA SER A 251 5.29 -2.85 -25.70
C SER A 251 5.67 -4.31 -25.95
N PRO A 252 5.27 -5.26 -25.08
CA PRO A 252 5.54 -6.69 -25.24
C PRO A 252 5.07 -7.28 -26.58
N ASP A 253 4.05 -6.68 -27.19
CA ASP A 253 3.45 -7.11 -28.45
C ASP A 253 4.31 -6.86 -29.70
N SER A 254 5.43 -6.18 -29.59
CA SER A 254 6.35 -5.94 -30.71
C SER A 254 7.46 -6.99 -30.84
N ARG A 255 7.52 -7.97 -29.98
CA ARG A 255 8.35 -9.17 -30.17
C ARG A 255 7.51 -10.19 -30.92
N GLY A 256 7.43 -9.99 -32.21
CA GLY A 256 6.85 -10.97 -33.12
C GLY A 256 7.50 -12.33 -32.93
N ASP A 257 6.64 -13.35 -33.04
CA ASP A 257 6.82 -14.79 -33.22
C ASP A 257 8.21 -15.40 -33.06
#